data_083ee34258e5922313c4893e45be8c87
#
_entry.id   083ee34258e5922313c4893e45be8c87
#
_cell.length_a   1.000
_cell.length_b   1.000
_cell.length_c   1.000
_cell.angle_alpha   90.00
_cell.angle_beta   90.00
_cell.angle_gamma   90.00
#
_symmetry.space_group_name_H-M   'P 1'
#
loop_
_entity.id
_entity.type
_entity.pdbx_description
1 polymer ?
#
loop_
_entity_poly.entity_id
_entity_poly.type
_entity_poly.pdbx_seq_one_letter_code
_entity_poly.pdbx_strand_id
1 'polypeptide(L)'
;SGFPNRAAFDQALGDAVAAVQPDWIVCAGYMRILGASFVQRFAGRLLNIHPSLLPKYRGLHTHAQALAAGDAEHGASVHFVVPELDAGAVIAQARVPVQAGDRAEDLAQRLLPREHALLCAVLQLAAAGRLAERDGSVWLDGQCRFSPLRLDCQGMLIP
;
A
#
# COMPACT_ATOMS: atom_id res chain seq x y z
N SER A 1 7.21 -23.19 -12.65
CA SER A 1 7.04 -22.91 -11.21
C SER A 1 7.21 -24.20 -10.46
N GLY A 2 8.08 -24.25 -9.44
CA GLY A 2 8.41 -25.46 -8.69
C GLY A 2 7.37 -25.88 -7.63
N PHE A 3 6.15 -25.31 -7.62
CA PHE A 3 5.11 -25.62 -6.65
C PHE A 3 3.87 -26.21 -7.33
N PRO A 4 3.24 -27.24 -6.74
CA PRO A 4 2.12 -27.96 -7.33
C PRO A 4 0.84 -27.09 -7.44
N ASN A 5 0.66 -26.12 -6.57
CA ASN A 5 -0.44 -25.19 -6.57
C ASN A 5 -0.10 -23.91 -5.80
N ARG A 6 -1.02 -22.95 -5.80
CA ARG A 6 -0.87 -21.65 -5.15
C ARG A 6 -0.74 -21.78 -3.63
N ALA A 7 -1.53 -22.65 -3.00
CA ALA A 7 -1.49 -22.81 -1.55
C ALA A 7 -0.12 -23.32 -1.07
N ALA A 8 0.48 -24.28 -1.81
CA ALA A 8 1.83 -24.76 -1.53
C ALA A 8 2.89 -23.67 -1.69
N PHE A 9 2.74 -22.80 -2.71
CA PHE A 9 3.62 -21.63 -2.86
C PHE A 9 3.47 -20.65 -1.70
N ASP A 10 2.24 -20.28 -1.35
CA ASP A 10 1.97 -19.33 -0.26
C ASP A 10 2.46 -19.87 1.09
N GLN A 11 2.34 -21.19 1.34
CA GLN A 11 2.88 -21.83 2.54
C GLN A 11 4.41 -21.73 2.56
N ALA A 12 5.08 -22.11 1.47
CA ALA A 12 6.54 -22.06 1.39
C ALA A 12 7.08 -20.63 1.51
N LEU A 13 6.40 -19.66 0.86
CA LEU A 13 6.72 -18.25 1.02
C LEU A 13 6.56 -17.80 2.47
N GLY A 14 5.45 -18.17 3.11
CA GLY A 14 5.19 -17.86 4.52
C GLY A 14 6.24 -18.44 5.47
N ASP A 15 6.70 -19.66 5.21
CA ASP A 15 7.76 -20.30 6.01
C ASP A 15 9.12 -19.61 5.82
N ALA A 16 9.46 -19.27 4.58
CA ALA A 16 10.69 -18.55 4.28
C ALA A 16 10.70 -17.13 4.92
N VAL A 17 9.58 -16.43 4.86
CA VAL A 17 9.42 -15.11 5.50
C VAL A 17 9.49 -15.24 7.03
N ALA A 18 8.80 -16.22 7.61
CA ALA A 18 8.82 -16.42 9.06
C ALA A 18 10.20 -16.80 9.60
N ALA A 19 11.01 -17.52 8.81
CA ALA A 19 12.37 -17.93 9.20
C ALA A 19 13.32 -16.74 9.46
N VAL A 20 13.09 -15.60 8.79
CA VAL A 20 13.88 -14.37 8.99
C VAL A 20 13.29 -13.42 10.04
N GLN A 21 12.14 -13.77 10.62
CA GLN A 21 11.47 -13.03 11.69
C GLN A 21 11.36 -11.51 11.44
N PRO A 22 10.82 -11.06 10.31
CA PRO A 22 10.76 -9.63 10.02
C PRO A 22 9.76 -8.92 10.93
N ASP A 23 10.08 -7.71 11.35
CA ASP A 23 9.12 -6.83 12.03
C ASP A 23 8.03 -6.37 11.08
N TRP A 24 8.41 -6.07 9.82
CA TRP A 24 7.51 -5.61 8.77
C TRP A 24 7.74 -6.34 7.46
N ILE A 25 6.69 -6.54 6.70
CA ILE A 25 6.71 -7.10 5.36
C ILE A 25 6.08 -6.08 4.41
N VAL A 26 6.78 -5.77 3.32
CA VAL A 26 6.38 -4.74 2.37
C VAL A 26 6.15 -5.35 1.00
N CYS A 27 4.95 -5.16 0.48
CA CYS A 27 4.59 -5.47 -0.89
C CYS A 27 4.75 -4.19 -1.72
N ALA A 28 5.83 -4.10 -2.50
CA ALA A 28 6.07 -3.02 -3.44
C ALA A 28 6.19 -3.61 -4.84
N GLY A 29 5.19 -3.37 -5.70
CA GLY A 29 5.13 -3.99 -7.03
C GLY A 29 4.92 -5.51 -7.01
N TYR A 30 4.43 -6.07 -5.92
CA TYR A 30 4.12 -7.49 -5.83
C TYR A 30 2.78 -7.76 -6.53
N MET A 31 2.84 -8.38 -7.72
CA MET A 31 1.69 -8.53 -8.63
C MET A 31 0.87 -9.80 -8.42
N ARG A 32 1.15 -10.57 -7.36
CA ARG A 32 0.36 -11.75 -7.01
C ARG A 32 -0.54 -11.45 -5.81
N ILE A 33 -1.76 -11.99 -5.84
CA ILE A 33 -2.62 -11.92 -4.66
C ILE A 33 -2.07 -12.90 -3.61
N LEU A 34 -1.78 -12.46 -2.43
CA LEU A 34 -1.41 -13.31 -1.30
C LEU A 34 -2.63 -14.10 -0.81
N GLY A 35 -2.46 -15.36 -0.49
CA GLY A 35 -3.54 -16.17 0.08
C GLY A 35 -3.94 -15.71 1.48
N ALA A 36 -5.19 -15.95 1.85
CA ALA A 36 -5.72 -15.52 3.15
C ALA A 36 -4.89 -16.06 4.34
N SER A 37 -4.40 -17.28 4.25
CA SER A 37 -3.55 -17.90 5.30
C SER A 37 -2.23 -17.15 5.48
N PHE A 38 -1.58 -16.73 4.38
CA PHE A 38 -0.38 -15.91 4.44
C PHE A 38 -0.67 -14.56 5.09
N VAL A 39 -1.73 -13.87 4.63
CA VAL A 39 -2.12 -12.55 5.17
C VAL A 39 -2.45 -12.63 6.65
N GLN A 40 -3.21 -13.65 7.08
CA GLN A 40 -3.54 -13.87 8.49
C GLN A 40 -2.31 -14.15 9.36
N ARG A 41 -1.35 -14.93 8.85
CA ARG A 41 -0.10 -15.25 9.56
C ARG A 41 0.71 -14.00 9.89
N PHE A 42 0.65 -12.98 9.04
CA PHE A 42 1.42 -11.74 9.18
C PHE A 42 0.52 -10.51 9.38
N ALA A 43 -0.71 -10.72 9.85
CA ALA A 43 -1.67 -9.63 10.10
C ALA A 43 -1.06 -8.52 10.97
N GLY A 44 -1.36 -7.26 10.63
CA GLY A 44 -0.85 -6.08 11.29
C GLY A 44 0.61 -5.73 10.99
N ARG A 45 1.33 -6.55 10.19
CA ARG A 45 2.74 -6.32 9.80
C ARG A 45 2.98 -6.33 8.30
N LEU A 46 1.92 -6.46 7.50
CA LEU A 46 1.96 -6.44 6.04
C LEU A 46 1.54 -5.07 5.53
N LEU A 47 2.40 -4.44 4.77
CA LEU A 47 2.16 -3.16 4.11
C LEU A 47 2.18 -3.35 2.59
N ASN A 48 1.32 -2.61 1.89
CA ASN A 48 1.34 -2.52 0.43
C ASN A 48 1.28 -1.06 0.00
N ILE A 49 1.95 -0.74 -1.09
CA ILE A 49 1.75 0.51 -1.81
C ILE A 49 0.91 0.25 -3.05
N HIS A 50 -0.17 1.01 -3.20
CA HIS A 50 -1.13 0.87 -4.28
C HIS A 50 -1.27 2.20 -5.02
N PRO A 51 -1.17 2.22 -6.37
CA PRO A 51 -1.16 3.45 -7.15
C PRO A 51 -2.57 4.00 -7.40
N SER A 52 -3.31 4.25 -6.31
CA SER A 52 -4.57 5.00 -6.32
C SER A 52 -4.82 5.68 -4.99
N LEU A 53 -5.75 6.63 -4.96
CA LEU A 53 -6.29 7.23 -3.74
C LEU A 53 -7.39 6.32 -3.17
N LEU A 54 -7.00 5.23 -2.51
CA LEU A 54 -7.95 4.31 -1.90
C LEU A 54 -9.00 5.04 -1.04
N PRO A 55 -10.26 4.62 -1.07
CA PRO A 55 -10.80 3.36 -1.61
C PRO A 55 -11.09 3.37 -3.12
N LYS A 56 -10.77 4.45 -3.87
CA LYS A 56 -10.94 4.49 -5.32
C LYS A 56 -9.99 3.52 -6.01
N TYR A 57 -10.45 2.86 -7.06
CA TYR A 57 -9.64 2.09 -8.01
C TYR A 57 -8.78 1.01 -7.34
N ARG A 58 -9.41 0.09 -6.62
CA ARG A 58 -8.78 -1.14 -6.16
C ARG A 58 -8.38 -2.01 -7.37
N GLY A 59 -7.32 -2.77 -7.25
CA GLY A 59 -6.85 -3.69 -8.30
C GLY A 59 -6.01 -3.01 -9.38
N LEU A 60 -6.20 -3.42 -10.63
CA LEU A 60 -5.31 -3.07 -11.73
C LEU A 60 -5.76 -1.83 -12.52
N HIS A 61 -4.84 -1.27 -13.33
CA HIS A 61 -5.11 -0.19 -14.29
C HIS A 61 -5.62 1.12 -13.67
N THR A 62 -5.21 1.44 -12.47
CA THR A 62 -5.71 2.58 -11.68
C THR A 62 -5.53 3.93 -12.37
N HIS A 63 -4.40 4.16 -13.06
CA HIS A 63 -4.14 5.39 -13.81
C HIS A 63 -5.16 5.56 -14.94
N ALA A 64 -5.42 4.50 -15.72
CA ALA A 64 -6.40 4.54 -16.79
C ALA A 64 -7.82 4.77 -16.24
N GLN A 65 -8.15 4.17 -15.10
CA GLN A 65 -9.46 4.37 -14.45
C GLN A 65 -9.64 5.81 -13.98
N ALA A 66 -8.61 6.43 -13.36
CA ALA A 66 -8.65 7.82 -12.93
C ALA A 66 -8.84 8.80 -14.11
N LEU A 67 -8.13 8.55 -15.21
CA LEU A 67 -8.26 9.34 -16.45
C LEU A 67 -9.66 9.19 -17.07
N ALA A 68 -10.17 7.96 -17.15
CA ALA A 68 -11.51 7.69 -17.70
C ALA A 68 -12.62 8.31 -16.84
N ALA A 69 -12.43 8.41 -15.53
CA ALA A 69 -13.36 9.06 -14.62
C ALA A 69 -13.30 10.59 -14.66
N GLY A 70 -12.29 11.17 -15.31
CA GLY A 70 -12.08 12.62 -15.33
C GLY A 70 -11.66 13.19 -13.97
N ASP A 71 -11.00 12.39 -13.13
CA ASP A 71 -10.52 12.86 -11.83
C ASP A 71 -9.50 14.00 -12.02
N ALA A 72 -9.62 15.06 -11.22
CA ALA A 72 -8.65 16.16 -11.24
C ALA A 72 -7.33 15.81 -10.53
N GLU A 73 -7.38 14.83 -9.61
CA GLU A 73 -6.23 14.34 -8.87
C GLU A 73 -6.19 12.82 -8.91
N HIS A 74 -4.98 12.29 -8.91
CA HIS A 74 -4.68 10.87 -8.72
C HIS A 74 -3.63 10.73 -7.63
N GLY A 75 -3.27 9.50 -7.26
CA GLY A 75 -2.25 9.33 -6.23
C GLY A 75 -1.92 7.90 -5.90
N ALA A 76 -1.24 7.74 -4.77
CA ALA A 76 -0.90 6.44 -4.21
C ALA A 76 -1.29 6.38 -2.73
N SER A 77 -1.53 5.16 -2.26
CA SER A 77 -1.85 4.85 -0.88
C SER A 77 -0.92 3.78 -0.35
N VAL A 78 -0.37 3.98 0.84
CA VAL A 78 0.21 2.90 1.64
C VAL A 78 -0.84 2.45 2.65
N HIS A 79 -1.13 1.16 2.67
CA HIS A 79 -2.17 0.56 3.51
C HIS A 79 -1.72 -0.76 4.12
N PHE A 80 -2.38 -1.18 5.19
CA PHE A 80 -2.25 -2.54 5.70
C PHE A 80 -2.87 -3.54 4.74
N VAL A 81 -2.28 -4.72 4.63
CA VAL A 81 -2.81 -5.79 3.78
C VAL A 81 -3.75 -6.66 4.59
N VAL A 82 -4.95 -6.85 4.06
CA VAL A 82 -5.99 -7.76 4.56
C VAL A 82 -6.35 -8.76 3.45
N PRO A 83 -7.08 -9.86 3.74
CA PRO A 83 -7.44 -10.86 2.72
C PRO A 83 -8.24 -10.30 1.54
N GLU A 84 -9.04 -9.25 1.77
CA GLU A 84 -9.76 -8.55 0.71
C GLU A 84 -8.81 -7.60 -0.04
N LEU A 85 -8.86 -7.64 -1.38
CA LEU A 85 -7.95 -6.88 -2.25
C LEU A 85 -8.04 -5.38 -1.99
N ASP A 86 -6.89 -4.77 -1.67
CA ASP A 86 -6.70 -3.33 -1.43
C ASP A 86 -7.74 -2.70 -0.49
N ALA A 87 -8.24 -3.48 0.49
CA ALA A 87 -9.31 -3.08 1.40
C ALA A 87 -8.83 -2.71 2.81
N GLY A 88 -7.58 -2.97 3.13
CA GLY A 88 -7.02 -2.69 4.45
C GLY A 88 -6.91 -1.20 4.77
N ALA A 89 -6.76 -0.89 6.05
CA ALA A 89 -6.71 0.47 6.56
C ALA A 89 -5.58 1.28 5.90
N VAL A 90 -5.93 2.43 5.33
CA VAL A 90 -5.00 3.32 4.63
C VAL A 90 -4.24 4.17 5.64
N ILE A 91 -2.91 4.06 5.61
CA ILE A 91 -2.00 4.75 6.53
C ILE A 91 -1.73 6.16 6.06
N ALA A 92 -1.32 6.29 4.78
CA ALA A 92 -0.93 7.56 4.20
C ALA A 92 -1.19 7.59 2.69
N GLN A 93 -1.35 8.80 2.14
CA GLN A 93 -1.57 9.03 0.72
C GLN A 93 -0.67 10.13 0.18
N ALA A 94 -0.23 9.95 -1.07
CA ALA A 94 0.39 11.00 -1.88
C ALA A 94 -0.52 11.35 -3.05
N ARG A 95 -0.53 12.62 -3.46
CA ARG A 95 -1.37 13.12 -4.54
C ARG A 95 -0.53 13.78 -5.62
N VAL A 96 -1.02 13.67 -6.86
CA VAL A 96 -0.52 14.37 -8.04
C VAL A 96 -1.71 14.92 -8.84
N PRO A 97 -1.57 16.07 -9.50
CA PRO A 97 -2.60 16.56 -10.41
C PRO A 97 -2.66 15.69 -11.67
N VAL A 98 -3.86 15.47 -12.19
CA VAL A 98 -4.09 14.97 -13.55
C VAL A 98 -4.07 16.17 -14.48
N GLN A 99 -3.25 16.10 -15.55
CA GLN A 99 -3.10 17.19 -16.52
C GLN A 99 -3.90 16.88 -17.79
N ALA A 100 -4.37 17.91 -18.44
CA ALA A 100 -5.06 17.77 -19.72
C ALA A 100 -4.15 17.06 -20.74
N GLY A 101 -4.67 16.01 -21.37
CA GLY A 101 -3.94 15.24 -22.36
C GLY A 101 -3.02 14.13 -21.77
N ASP A 102 -2.98 13.94 -20.45
CA ASP A 102 -2.25 12.83 -19.84
C ASP A 102 -2.72 11.50 -20.41
N ARG A 103 -1.77 10.63 -20.68
CA ARG A 103 -1.97 9.17 -20.84
C ARG A 103 -1.66 8.50 -19.50
N ALA A 104 -2.04 7.22 -19.40
CA ALA A 104 -1.78 6.44 -18.18
C ALA A 104 -0.29 6.38 -17.82
N GLU A 105 0.58 6.29 -18.81
CA GLU A 105 2.04 6.28 -18.65
C GLU A 105 2.58 7.61 -18.11
N ASP A 106 2.05 8.74 -18.59
CA ASP A 106 2.46 10.09 -18.18
C ASP A 106 2.10 10.31 -16.71
N LEU A 107 0.88 9.89 -16.32
CA LEU A 107 0.40 9.96 -14.94
C LEU A 107 1.20 9.03 -14.02
N ALA A 108 1.51 7.81 -14.47
CA ALA A 108 2.35 6.86 -13.73
C ALA A 108 3.76 7.42 -13.48
N GLN A 109 4.40 7.98 -14.50
CA GLN A 109 5.73 8.59 -14.38
C GLN A 109 5.72 9.78 -13.39
N ARG A 110 4.66 10.60 -13.41
CA ARG A 110 4.51 11.72 -12.47
C ARG A 110 4.31 11.23 -11.04
N LEU A 111 3.59 10.12 -10.86
CA LEU A 111 3.29 9.57 -9.53
C LEU A 111 4.48 8.84 -8.91
N LEU A 112 5.30 8.15 -9.69
CA LEU A 112 6.36 7.25 -9.21
C LEU A 112 7.31 7.87 -8.16
N PRO A 113 7.83 9.10 -8.31
CA PRO A 113 8.66 9.72 -7.26
C PRO A 113 7.89 9.93 -5.95
N ARG A 114 6.58 10.20 -6.05
CA ARG A 114 5.72 10.40 -4.89
C ARG A 114 5.41 9.09 -4.18
N GLU A 115 5.25 7.99 -4.93
CA GLU A 115 5.12 6.65 -4.37
C GLU A 115 6.34 6.26 -3.55
N HIS A 116 7.54 6.47 -4.09
CA HIS A 116 8.78 6.18 -3.38
C HIS A 116 8.91 6.99 -2.09
N ALA A 117 8.67 8.30 -2.15
CA ALA A 117 8.73 9.17 -0.98
C ALA A 117 7.69 8.76 0.07
N LEU A 118 6.45 8.44 -0.36
CA LEU A 118 5.37 8.01 0.52
C LEU A 118 5.73 6.71 1.25
N LEU A 119 6.20 5.70 0.50
CA LEU A 119 6.59 4.42 1.09
C LEU A 119 7.72 4.59 2.09
N CYS A 120 8.77 5.32 1.74
CA CYS A 120 9.89 5.59 2.64
C CYS A 120 9.43 6.30 3.93
N ALA A 121 8.56 7.31 3.83
CA ALA A 121 8.06 8.03 4.98
C ALA A 121 7.23 7.15 5.93
N VAL A 122 6.38 6.25 5.38
CA VAL A 122 5.61 5.29 6.18
C VAL A 122 6.54 4.25 6.81
N LEU A 123 7.54 3.77 6.10
CA LEU A 123 8.51 2.81 6.64
C LEU A 123 9.35 3.39 7.79
N GLN A 124 9.65 4.69 7.76
CA GLN A 124 10.28 5.37 8.89
C GLN A 124 9.40 5.35 10.14
N LEU A 125 8.08 5.58 10.01
CA LEU A 125 7.14 5.45 11.13
C LEU A 125 7.08 4.01 11.67
N ALA A 126 7.02 3.05 10.75
CA ALA A 126 6.98 1.62 11.09
C ALA A 126 8.25 1.18 11.82
N ALA A 127 9.43 1.53 11.30
CA ALA A 127 10.72 1.20 11.90
C ALA A 127 10.95 1.88 13.26
N ALA A 128 10.37 3.06 13.47
CA ALA A 128 10.42 3.77 14.74
C ALA A 128 9.41 3.22 15.78
N GLY A 129 8.65 2.17 15.48
CA GLY A 129 7.65 1.59 16.37
C GLY A 129 6.41 2.49 16.61
N ARG A 130 6.22 3.48 15.75
CA ARG A 130 5.15 4.48 15.89
C ARG A 130 3.84 4.05 15.23
N LEU A 131 3.89 3.06 14.32
CA LEU A 131 2.77 2.59 13.53
C LEU A 131 2.29 1.23 14.06
N ALA A 132 0.98 1.07 14.17
CA ALA A 132 0.34 -0.20 14.48
C ALA A 132 -1.02 -0.31 13.77
N GLU A 133 -1.47 -1.54 13.57
CA GLU A 133 -2.84 -1.88 13.18
C GLU A 133 -3.56 -2.50 14.38
N ARG A 134 -4.77 -2.05 14.67
CA ARG A 134 -5.63 -2.65 15.71
C ARG A 134 -7.08 -2.58 15.23
N ASP A 135 -7.73 -3.72 15.22
CA ASP A 135 -9.16 -3.85 14.89
C ASP A 135 -9.54 -3.18 13.56
N GLY A 136 -8.69 -3.35 12.52
CA GLY A 136 -8.90 -2.76 11.20
C GLY A 136 -8.63 -1.25 11.12
N SER A 137 -8.01 -0.67 12.13
CA SER A 137 -7.73 0.77 12.21
C SER A 137 -6.23 1.05 12.30
N VAL A 138 -5.81 2.18 11.73
CA VAL A 138 -4.44 2.69 11.85
C VAL A 138 -4.26 3.36 13.21
N TRP A 139 -3.20 2.99 13.91
CA TRP A 139 -2.76 3.64 15.15
C TRP A 139 -1.38 4.26 14.93
N LEU A 140 -1.25 5.53 15.29
CA LEU A 140 0.00 6.28 15.23
C LEU A 140 0.31 6.86 16.62
N ASP A 141 1.50 6.58 17.13
CA ASP A 141 1.93 7.03 18.47
C ASP A 141 0.92 6.66 19.57
N GLY A 142 0.28 5.50 19.46
CA GLY A 142 -0.72 5.02 20.40
C GLY A 142 -2.11 5.65 20.26
N GLN A 143 -2.34 6.46 19.23
CA GLN A 143 -3.64 7.10 18.96
C GLN A 143 -4.27 6.55 17.67
N CYS A 144 -5.57 6.26 17.72
CA CYS A 144 -6.33 5.83 16.54
C CYS A 144 -6.45 6.98 15.53
N ARG A 145 -6.23 6.68 14.26
CA ARG A 145 -6.38 7.63 13.15
C ARG A 145 -7.66 7.34 12.37
N PHE A 146 -8.46 8.36 12.16
CA PHE A 146 -9.72 8.27 11.40
C PHE A 146 -9.57 8.70 9.94
N SER A 147 -8.42 9.29 9.60
CA SER A 147 -8.08 9.69 8.24
C SER A 147 -6.62 9.38 7.94
N PRO A 148 -6.30 9.03 6.67
CA PRO A 148 -4.93 8.82 6.25
C PRO A 148 -4.07 10.09 6.43
N LEU A 149 -2.79 9.89 6.74
CA LEU A 149 -1.80 10.95 6.64
C LEU A 149 -1.62 11.37 5.17
N ARG A 150 -1.14 12.59 4.96
CA ARG A 150 -0.85 13.11 3.63
C ARG A 150 0.65 13.38 3.48
N LEU A 151 1.20 13.00 2.34
CA LEU A 151 2.57 13.36 1.99
C LEU A 151 2.58 14.79 1.42
N ASP A 152 3.25 15.71 2.08
CA ASP A 152 3.42 17.09 1.59
C ASP A 152 4.46 17.20 0.45
N CYS A 153 4.70 18.40 -0.04
CA CYS A 153 5.68 18.65 -1.11
C CYS A 153 7.13 18.48 -0.65
N GLN A 154 7.41 18.49 0.63
CA GLN A 154 8.74 18.28 1.23
C GLN A 154 9.00 16.80 1.55
N GLY A 155 8.04 15.92 1.31
CA GLY A 155 8.15 14.48 1.62
C GLY A 155 7.87 14.14 3.07
N MET A 156 7.23 15.04 3.82
CA MET A 156 6.82 14.82 5.20
C MET A 156 5.39 14.34 5.29
N LEU A 157 5.11 13.44 6.25
CA LEU A 157 3.73 13.02 6.54
C LEU A 157 3.08 14.01 7.50
N ILE A 158 1.97 14.56 7.08
CA ILE A 158 1.13 15.49 7.84
C ILE A 158 -0.27 14.91 8.04
N PRO A 159 -1.01 15.32 9.09
CA PRO A 159 -2.39 14.90 9.37
C PRO A 159 -3.36 15.18 8.22
#